data_efee30c2c01df3512d4b4f60cfbad670
#
_entry.id   efee30c2c01df3512d4b4f60cfbad670
#
_cell.length_a   1.000
_cell.length_b   1.000
_cell.length_c   1.000
_cell.angle_alpha   90.00
_cell.angle_beta   90.00
_cell.angle_gamma   90.00
#
_symmetry.space_group_name_H-M   'P 1'
#
loop_
_entity.id
_entity.type
_entity.pdbx_description
1 polymer ?
#
loop_
_entity_poly.entity_id
_entity_poly.type
_entity_poly.pdbx_seq_one_letter_code
_entity_poly.pdbx_strand_id
1 'polypeptide(L)'
;MKNIVVAVDFSNATPGVIEMAVSLAKSFNAGLELFHVIEPEPSYTAYGFTPDEFPAMNSFQEEAKRRADLKLQELLDTVRVEVPAATSLLVQGSPLHALLDRVRESGADFVVAGSHGHGVIASLLLGSVAEGMVRKALVPTLIVPAARE
;
A
#
# COMPACT_ATOMS: atom_id res chain seq x y z
N MET A 1 -4.23 17.60 -10.89
CA MET A 1 -4.09 16.51 -9.91
C MET A 1 -5.06 16.75 -8.78
N LYS A 2 -6.02 15.85 -8.60
CA LYS A 2 -7.08 16.01 -7.59
C LYS A 2 -7.07 14.90 -6.54
N ASN A 3 -6.78 13.66 -6.93
CA ASN A 3 -6.82 12.50 -6.05
C ASN A 3 -5.57 11.66 -6.19
N ILE A 4 -4.87 11.46 -5.09
CA ILE A 4 -3.64 10.68 -5.02
C ILE A 4 -3.89 9.42 -4.19
N VAL A 5 -3.53 8.25 -4.72
CA VAL A 5 -3.47 7.00 -3.96
C VAL A 5 -2.01 6.70 -3.63
N VAL A 6 -1.74 6.43 -2.36
CA VAL A 6 -0.42 6.05 -1.88
C VAL A 6 -0.43 4.59 -1.52
N ALA A 7 0.43 3.80 -2.16
CA ALA A 7 0.60 2.39 -1.84
C ALA A 7 1.52 2.26 -0.62
N VAL A 8 0.97 1.78 0.49
CA VAL A 8 1.68 1.60 1.76
C VAL A 8 1.89 0.12 2.02
N ASP A 9 3.12 -0.29 2.24
CA ASP A 9 3.48 -1.68 2.56
C ASP A 9 4.17 -1.84 3.92
N PHE A 10 4.33 -0.75 4.66
CA PHE A 10 5.02 -0.69 5.95
C PHE A 10 6.49 -1.14 5.90
N SER A 11 7.12 -1.09 4.72
CA SER A 11 8.55 -1.29 4.58
C SER A 11 9.34 -0.06 5.05
N ASN A 12 10.65 -0.15 5.02
CA ASN A 12 11.52 0.98 5.33
C ASN A 12 11.44 2.11 4.29
N ALA A 13 10.83 1.88 3.15
CA ALA A 13 10.56 2.92 2.15
C ALA A 13 9.34 3.78 2.51
N THR A 14 8.46 3.30 3.39
CA THR A 14 7.20 3.98 3.72
C THR A 14 7.37 5.44 4.16
N PRO A 15 8.31 5.81 5.06
CA PRO A 15 8.46 7.21 5.45
C PRO A 15 8.71 8.15 4.27
N GLY A 16 9.60 7.78 3.36
CA GLY A 16 9.89 8.59 2.16
C GLY A 16 8.72 8.67 1.19
N VAL A 17 7.98 7.56 1.04
CA VAL A 17 6.77 7.50 0.21
C VAL A 17 5.71 8.47 0.75
N ILE A 18 5.47 8.44 2.05
CA ILE A 18 4.49 9.30 2.71
C ILE A 18 4.90 10.77 2.61
N GLU A 19 6.17 11.07 2.89
CA GLU A 19 6.68 12.44 2.80
C GLU A 19 6.44 13.03 1.40
N MET A 20 6.77 12.27 0.36
CA MET A 20 6.57 12.70 -1.01
C MET A 20 5.09 12.88 -1.35
N ALA A 21 4.24 11.94 -0.94
CA ALA A 21 2.81 12.00 -1.18
C ALA A 21 2.15 13.20 -0.49
N VAL A 22 2.53 13.48 0.76
CA VAL A 22 2.04 14.64 1.50
C VAL A 22 2.48 15.95 0.82
N SER A 23 3.72 16.03 0.39
CA SER A 23 4.22 17.20 -0.34
C SER A 23 3.44 17.48 -1.62
N LEU A 24 3.15 16.41 -2.39
CA LEU A 24 2.34 16.53 -3.59
C LEU A 24 0.91 16.95 -3.28
N ALA A 25 0.29 16.31 -2.29
CA ALA A 25 -1.09 16.63 -1.91
C ALA A 25 -1.24 18.09 -1.49
N LYS A 26 -0.28 18.60 -0.72
CA LYS A 26 -0.26 20.01 -0.29
C LYS A 26 -0.04 20.94 -1.48
N SER A 27 0.91 20.63 -2.34
CA SER A 27 1.27 21.48 -3.49
C SER A 27 0.13 21.62 -4.50
N PHE A 28 -0.64 20.56 -4.71
CA PHE A 28 -1.74 20.54 -5.67
C PHE A 28 -3.12 20.70 -5.02
N ASN A 29 -3.18 20.82 -3.70
CA ASN A 29 -4.43 20.80 -2.95
C ASN A 29 -5.27 19.57 -3.32
N ALA A 30 -4.62 18.41 -3.34
CA ALA A 30 -5.22 17.14 -3.77
C ALA A 30 -5.68 16.31 -2.59
N GLY A 31 -6.68 15.47 -2.81
CA GLY A 31 -7.07 14.40 -1.88
C GLY A 31 -5.97 13.34 -1.81
N LEU A 32 -5.82 12.73 -0.64
CA LEU A 32 -4.80 11.71 -0.39
C LEU A 32 -5.44 10.50 0.28
N GLU A 33 -5.25 9.33 -0.30
CA GLU A 33 -5.70 8.07 0.28
C GLU A 33 -4.52 7.15 0.52
N LEU A 34 -4.35 6.69 1.75
CA LEU A 34 -3.40 5.66 2.12
C LEU A 34 -4.02 4.30 1.84
N PHE A 35 -3.40 3.52 0.96
CA PHE A 35 -3.92 2.23 0.52
C PHE A 35 -2.95 1.12 0.90
N HIS A 36 -3.42 0.16 1.69
CA HIS A 36 -2.63 -1.00 2.09
C HIS A 36 -3.35 -2.30 1.75
N VAL A 37 -2.61 -3.26 1.22
CA VAL A 37 -3.12 -4.58 0.84
C VAL A 37 -2.48 -5.62 1.74
N ILE A 38 -3.32 -6.40 2.43
CA ILE A 38 -2.87 -7.58 3.16
C ILE A 38 -2.94 -8.77 2.20
N GLU A 39 -1.80 -9.44 2.00
CA GLU A 39 -1.77 -10.68 1.26
C GLU A 39 -2.33 -11.81 2.13
N PRO A 40 -3.24 -12.66 1.60
CA PRO A 40 -3.61 -13.86 2.30
C PRO A 40 -2.40 -14.78 2.40
N GLU A 41 -2.26 -15.47 3.54
CA GLU A 41 -1.16 -16.39 3.78
C GLU A 41 -1.24 -17.56 2.77
N PRO A 42 -0.34 -17.64 1.79
CA PRO A 42 -0.44 -18.65 0.73
C PRO A 42 -0.15 -20.09 1.21
N SER A 43 0.51 -20.23 2.35
CA SER A 43 0.89 -21.53 2.89
C SER A 43 -0.30 -22.44 3.22
N TYR A 44 -1.45 -21.87 3.53
CA TYR A 44 -2.63 -22.63 3.95
C TYR A 44 -3.42 -23.19 2.78
N THR A 45 -3.54 -22.43 1.71
CA THR A 45 -4.20 -22.90 0.49
C THR A 45 -3.34 -23.88 -0.28
N ALA A 46 -2.01 -23.81 -0.15
CA ALA A 46 -1.08 -24.75 -0.78
C ALA A 46 -1.21 -26.18 -0.25
N TYR A 47 -1.66 -26.36 1.00
CA TYR A 47 -1.88 -27.67 1.60
C TYR A 47 -3.34 -28.15 1.49
N GLY A 48 -4.20 -27.43 0.78
CA GLY A 48 -5.59 -27.82 0.57
C GLY A 48 -6.50 -27.59 1.79
N PHE A 49 -6.04 -26.87 2.79
CA PHE A 49 -6.83 -26.57 3.98
C PHE A 49 -7.55 -25.24 3.83
N THR A 50 -8.82 -25.20 4.23
CA THR A 50 -9.59 -23.95 4.32
C THR A 50 -9.47 -23.37 5.73
N PRO A 51 -9.66 -22.04 5.88
CA PRO A 51 -9.65 -21.39 7.20
C PRO A 51 -10.63 -22.03 8.20
N ASP A 52 -11.75 -22.57 7.72
CA ASP A 52 -12.76 -23.19 8.57
C ASP A 52 -12.29 -24.52 9.18
N GLU A 53 -11.34 -25.19 8.53
CA GLU A 53 -10.78 -26.46 9.02
C GLU A 53 -9.74 -26.26 10.12
N PHE A 54 -9.20 -25.02 10.24
CA PHE A 54 -8.21 -24.66 11.24
C PHE A 54 -8.56 -23.33 11.90
N PRO A 55 -9.32 -23.34 13.00
CA PRO A 55 -9.69 -22.12 13.72
C PRO A 55 -8.50 -21.27 14.14
N ALA A 56 -7.35 -21.87 14.44
CA ALA A 56 -6.13 -21.14 14.80
C ALA A 56 -5.62 -20.27 13.64
N MET A 57 -5.81 -20.69 12.38
CA MET A 57 -5.43 -19.93 11.20
C MET A 57 -6.30 -18.70 11.01
N ASN A 58 -7.61 -18.81 11.25
CA ASN A 58 -8.53 -17.69 11.25
C ASN A 58 -8.09 -16.63 12.28
N SER A 59 -7.72 -17.07 13.47
CA SER A 59 -7.24 -16.18 14.53
C SER A 59 -5.96 -15.45 14.12
N PHE A 60 -5.05 -16.12 13.44
CA PHE A 60 -3.82 -15.51 12.91
C PHE A 60 -4.12 -14.46 11.85
N GLN A 61 -5.01 -14.74 10.91
CA GLN A 61 -5.39 -13.80 9.85
C GLN A 61 -6.12 -12.59 10.41
N GLU A 62 -7.04 -12.79 11.35
CA GLU A 62 -7.74 -11.70 12.02
C GLU A 62 -6.79 -10.83 12.82
N GLU A 63 -5.82 -11.42 13.51
CA GLU A 63 -4.81 -10.69 14.27
C GLU A 63 -3.89 -9.89 13.35
N ALA A 64 -3.45 -10.47 12.23
CA ALA A 64 -2.64 -9.79 11.24
C ALA A 64 -3.39 -8.60 10.63
N LYS A 65 -4.66 -8.78 10.31
CA LYS A 65 -5.53 -7.72 9.80
C LYS A 65 -5.69 -6.59 10.82
N ARG A 66 -5.93 -6.95 12.07
CA ARG A 66 -6.06 -5.97 13.16
C ARG A 66 -4.79 -5.15 13.35
N ARG A 67 -3.62 -5.79 13.33
CA ARG A 67 -2.33 -5.08 13.44
C ARG A 67 -2.10 -4.14 12.27
N ALA A 68 -2.40 -4.59 11.07
CA ALA A 68 -2.25 -3.79 9.88
C ALA A 68 -3.19 -2.57 9.91
N ASP A 69 -4.43 -2.77 10.36
CA ASP A 69 -5.39 -1.68 10.51
C ASP A 69 -4.92 -0.65 11.54
N LEU A 70 -4.40 -1.10 12.69
CA LEU A 70 -3.85 -0.20 13.70
C LEU A 70 -2.67 0.63 13.15
N LYS A 71 -1.74 -0.02 12.46
CA LYS A 71 -0.60 0.68 11.83
C LYS A 71 -1.07 1.70 10.80
N LEU A 72 -2.06 1.33 10.01
CA LEU A 72 -2.60 2.21 8.98
C LEU A 72 -3.29 3.42 9.60
N GLN A 73 -4.05 3.22 10.67
CA GLN A 73 -4.71 4.31 11.40
C GLN A 73 -3.68 5.24 12.07
N GLU A 74 -2.64 4.70 12.67
CA GLU A 74 -1.57 5.51 13.25
C GLU A 74 -0.87 6.37 12.18
N LEU A 75 -0.60 5.78 11.03
CA LEU A 75 -0.01 6.49 9.90
C LEU A 75 -0.94 7.58 9.37
N LEU A 76 -2.23 7.26 9.26
CA LEU A 76 -3.25 8.23 8.84
C LEU A 76 -3.33 9.42 9.79
N ASP A 77 -3.30 9.18 11.10
CA ASP A 77 -3.33 10.25 12.09
C ASP A 77 -2.12 11.20 11.90
N THR A 78 -0.95 10.63 11.63
CA THR A 78 0.25 11.42 11.33
C THR A 78 0.08 12.26 10.06
N VAL A 79 -0.45 11.67 9.02
CA VAL A 79 -0.67 12.34 7.73
C VAL A 79 -1.70 13.47 7.86
N ARG A 80 -2.74 13.26 8.64
CA ARG A 80 -3.82 14.23 8.84
C ARG A 80 -3.38 15.52 9.54
N VAL A 81 -2.24 15.52 10.19
CA VAL A 81 -1.67 16.76 10.72
C VAL A 81 -1.41 17.76 9.60
N GLU A 82 -0.98 17.29 8.42
CA GLU A 82 -0.67 18.14 7.27
C GLU A 82 -1.74 18.11 6.18
N VAL A 83 -2.46 16.99 6.05
CA VAL A 83 -3.53 16.79 5.07
C VAL A 83 -4.78 16.30 5.82
N PRO A 84 -5.56 17.21 6.44
CA PRO A 84 -6.66 16.85 7.35
C PRO A 84 -7.74 15.95 6.71
N ALA A 85 -7.97 16.07 5.41
CA ALA A 85 -8.97 15.30 4.70
C ALA A 85 -8.46 13.95 4.17
N ALA A 86 -7.23 13.55 4.52
CA ALA A 86 -6.67 12.27 4.10
C ALA A 86 -7.51 11.11 4.61
N THR A 87 -7.60 10.07 3.80
CA THR A 87 -8.33 8.83 4.11
C THR A 87 -7.42 7.62 4.02
N SER A 88 -7.90 6.48 4.48
CA SER A 88 -7.19 5.22 4.35
C SER A 88 -8.14 4.09 3.97
N LEU A 89 -7.59 3.08 3.31
CA LEU A 89 -8.33 1.87 2.94
C LEU A 89 -7.42 0.66 3.06
N LEU A 90 -7.90 -0.35 3.75
CA LEU A 90 -7.26 -1.65 3.90
C LEU A 90 -8.07 -2.69 3.13
N VAL A 91 -7.42 -3.43 2.24
CA VAL A 91 -8.04 -4.53 1.52
C VAL A 91 -7.18 -5.78 1.60
N GLN A 92 -7.78 -6.92 1.30
CA GLN A 92 -7.09 -8.20 1.23
C GLN A 92 -7.01 -8.66 -0.21
N GLY A 93 -5.84 -9.14 -0.64
CA GLY A 93 -5.65 -9.62 -2.00
C GLY A 93 -4.21 -9.53 -2.48
N SER A 94 -4.06 -9.51 -3.78
CA SER A 94 -2.76 -9.29 -4.44
C SER A 94 -2.46 -7.79 -4.51
N PRO A 95 -1.32 -7.32 -4.01
CA PRO A 95 -1.05 -5.88 -3.92
C PRO A 95 -1.17 -5.13 -5.24
N LEU A 96 -0.58 -5.64 -6.31
CA LEU A 96 -0.62 -4.97 -7.61
C LEU A 96 -2.06 -4.92 -8.18
N HIS A 97 -2.75 -6.04 -8.18
CA HIS A 97 -4.11 -6.12 -8.73
C HIS A 97 -5.08 -5.25 -7.92
N ALA A 98 -4.99 -5.31 -6.59
CA ALA A 98 -5.83 -4.49 -5.72
C ALA A 98 -5.56 -2.99 -5.93
N LEU A 99 -4.30 -2.60 -6.11
CA LEU A 99 -3.95 -1.21 -6.38
C LEU A 99 -4.51 -0.73 -7.73
N LEU A 100 -4.37 -1.54 -8.77
CA LEU A 100 -4.91 -1.21 -10.09
C LEU A 100 -6.44 -1.08 -10.05
N ASP A 101 -7.11 -2.00 -9.35
CA ASP A 101 -8.56 -1.93 -9.16
C ASP A 101 -8.95 -0.67 -8.38
N ARG A 102 -8.20 -0.35 -7.33
CA ARG A 102 -8.48 0.87 -6.55
C ARG A 102 -8.33 2.14 -7.38
N VAL A 103 -7.31 2.21 -8.23
CA VAL A 103 -7.12 3.35 -9.13
C VAL A 103 -8.35 3.54 -10.04
N ARG A 104 -8.87 2.44 -10.59
CA ARG A 104 -10.07 2.48 -11.43
C ARG A 104 -11.32 2.92 -10.66
N GLU A 105 -11.53 2.35 -9.48
CA GLU A 105 -12.72 2.59 -8.66
C GLU A 105 -12.75 3.98 -8.03
N SER A 106 -11.61 4.47 -7.58
CA SER A 106 -11.54 5.73 -6.84
C SER A 106 -11.51 6.97 -7.71
N GLY A 107 -11.24 6.81 -9.00
CA GLY A 107 -10.96 7.94 -9.88
C GLY A 107 -9.64 8.64 -9.54
N ALA A 108 -8.71 7.93 -8.90
CA ALA A 108 -7.37 8.45 -8.65
C ALA A 108 -6.70 8.85 -9.95
N ASP A 109 -6.04 9.99 -9.94
CA ASP A 109 -5.33 10.49 -11.11
C ASP A 109 -3.81 10.48 -10.94
N PHE A 110 -3.35 9.99 -9.81
CA PHE A 110 -1.92 9.85 -9.51
C PHE A 110 -1.67 8.78 -8.45
N VAL A 111 -0.57 8.04 -8.58
CA VAL A 111 -0.15 7.02 -7.59
C VAL A 111 1.26 7.33 -7.11
N VAL A 112 1.50 7.15 -5.82
CA VAL A 112 2.83 7.19 -5.21
C VAL A 112 3.12 5.82 -4.60
N ALA A 113 4.26 5.23 -4.94
CA ALA A 113 4.66 3.92 -4.44
C ALA A 113 6.18 3.88 -4.21
N GLY A 114 6.63 2.99 -3.36
CA GLY A 114 8.06 2.76 -3.16
C GLY A 114 8.66 1.89 -4.26
N SER A 115 9.94 2.11 -4.53
CA SER A 115 10.67 1.29 -5.51
C SER A 115 10.86 -0.15 -5.05
N HIS A 116 10.87 -0.39 -3.73
CA HIS A 116 11.08 -1.67 -3.09
C HIS A 116 10.05 -1.87 -1.99
N GLY A 117 9.57 -3.10 -1.84
CA GLY A 117 8.73 -3.51 -0.73
C GLY A 117 9.42 -4.55 0.14
N HIS A 118 8.64 -5.25 0.96
CA HIS A 118 9.13 -6.36 1.75
C HIS A 118 9.65 -7.49 0.85
N GLY A 119 10.78 -8.10 1.26
CA GLY A 119 11.34 -9.27 0.59
C GLY A 119 12.23 -9.00 -0.61
N VAL A 120 12.46 -7.75 -0.97
CA VAL A 120 13.40 -7.39 -2.05
C VAL A 120 14.78 -7.21 -1.43
N ILE A 121 15.71 -8.10 -1.78
CA ILE A 121 17.03 -8.19 -1.14
C ILE A 121 18.07 -7.33 -1.84
N ALA A 122 17.85 -6.96 -3.10
CA ALA A 122 18.87 -6.27 -3.87
C ALA A 122 18.43 -4.87 -4.27
N SER A 123 19.34 -3.91 -4.08
CA SER A 123 19.19 -2.51 -4.51
C SER A 123 19.03 -2.34 -6.02
N LEU A 124 19.16 -3.41 -6.78
CA LEU A 124 19.13 -3.40 -8.25
C LEU A 124 17.79 -3.83 -8.85
N LEU A 125 16.86 -4.32 -8.03
CA LEU A 125 15.58 -4.84 -8.51
C LEU A 125 14.43 -3.98 -8.00
N LEU A 126 13.52 -3.65 -8.91
CA LEU A 126 12.25 -3.04 -8.53
C LEU A 126 11.37 -4.05 -7.81
N GLY A 127 10.62 -3.60 -6.81
CA GLY A 127 9.58 -4.41 -6.19
C GLY A 127 8.46 -4.74 -7.20
N SER A 128 7.71 -5.79 -6.91
CA SER A 128 6.65 -6.28 -7.81
C SER A 128 5.56 -5.23 -8.08
N VAL A 129 5.19 -4.45 -7.07
CA VAL A 129 4.19 -3.39 -7.23
C VAL A 129 4.74 -2.26 -8.09
N ALA A 130 5.97 -1.79 -7.82
CA ALA A 130 6.61 -0.73 -8.60
C ALA A 130 6.78 -1.14 -10.06
N GLU A 131 7.31 -2.33 -10.31
CA GLU A 131 7.47 -2.86 -11.67
C GLU A 131 6.14 -2.97 -12.39
N GLY A 132 5.14 -3.53 -11.74
CA GLY A 132 3.80 -3.69 -12.31
C GLY A 132 3.14 -2.35 -12.61
N MET A 133 3.32 -1.36 -11.75
CA MET A 133 2.79 -0.01 -11.98
C MET A 133 3.47 0.68 -13.17
N VAL A 134 4.78 0.49 -13.33
CA VAL A 134 5.50 1.01 -14.51
C VAL A 134 4.99 0.38 -15.80
N ARG A 135 4.75 -0.93 -15.79
CA ARG A 135 4.30 -1.67 -16.99
C ARG A 135 2.83 -1.44 -17.32
N LYS A 136 1.98 -1.32 -16.30
CA LYS A 136 0.51 -1.27 -16.45
C LYS A 136 -0.08 0.06 -16.01
N ALA A 137 0.71 1.11 -16.03
CA ALA A 137 0.29 2.42 -15.52
C ALA A 137 -1.03 2.88 -16.15
N LEU A 138 -2.06 2.98 -15.33
CA LEU A 138 -3.34 3.56 -15.71
C LEU A 138 -3.34 5.07 -15.54
N VAL A 139 -2.50 5.56 -14.64
CA VAL A 139 -2.32 6.97 -14.30
C VAL A 139 -0.84 7.25 -14.06
N PRO A 140 -0.40 8.51 -14.10
CA PRO A 140 0.96 8.87 -13.69
C PRO A 140 1.31 8.29 -12.32
N THR A 141 2.49 7.72 -12.22
CA THR A 141 2.95 7.03 -11.02
C THR A 141 4.33 7.53 -10.63
N LEU A 142 4.49 7.96 -9.40
CA LEU A 142 5.76 8.35 -8.82
C LEU A 142 6.34 7.19 -8.02
N ILE A 143 7.53 6.76 -8.40
CA ILE A 143 8.26 5.71 -7.69
C ILE A 143 9.30 6.38 -6.79
N VAL A 144 9.16 6.18 -5.49
CA VAL A 144 10.06 6.76 -4.49
C VAL A 144 11.13 5.73 -4.12
N PRO A 145 12.41 6.09 -4.26
CA PRO A 145 13.49 5.16 -3.90
C PRO A 145 13.50 4.89 -2.39
N ALA A 146 14.00 3.70 -2.03
CA ALA A 146 14.22 3.39 -0.62
C ALA A 146 15.28 4.34 -0.04
N ALA A 147 15.18 4.61 1.27
CA ALA A 147 16.15 5.44 1.94
C ALA A 147 17.55 4.84 1.76
N ARG A 148 18.53 5.67 1.42
CA ARG A 148 19.92 5.25 1.36
C ARG A 148 20.45 5.07 2.79
N GLU A 149 21.07 3.95 3.02
CA GLU A 149 21.82 3.74 4.26
C GLU A 149 23.07 4.62 4.32
#